data_04933a2fe956c11b0837b3b51f61d667
#
_entry.id   04933a2fe956c11b0837b3b51f61d667
#
_cell.length_a   1.000
_cell.length_b   1.000
_cell.length_c   1.000
_cell.angle_alpha   90.00
_cell.angle_beta   90.00
_cell.angle_gamma   90.00
#
_symmetry.space_group_name_H-M   'P 1'
#
loop_
_entity.id
_entity.type
_entity.pdbx_description
1 polymer ?
#
loop_
_entity_poly.entity_id
_entity_poly.type
_entity_poly.pdbx_seq_one_letter_code
_entity_poly.pdbx_strand_id
1 'polypeptide(L)'
;QLNDPQYQRPGRDCGKYYSYDEIRELISYAKERGVIIMPEIDMPGHSAYFKNAFGFSMDSEEGKKVLEKRIAEFCDEIPASMCPYLHIGSDEVYISDPKGFMQFTENLCRKYGRIAMAWDPGLPSDSSTVRQIWNTAAGSNAASTKKGGRYVDSFMGYLNYYDPIYFTNKVYMHTACAQEIPDTTNALGGIL
;
A
#
# COMPACT_ATOMS: atom_id res chain seq x y z
N GLN A 1 12.85 -4.23 0.04
CA GLN A 1 13.95 -4.69 -0.81
C GLN A 1 14.52 -5.97 -0.24
N LEU A 2 14.71 -6.97 -1.08
CA LEU A 2 15.23 -8.27 -0.65
C LEU A 2 16.74 -8.14 -0.42
N ASN A 3 17.20 -8.65 0.72
CA ASN A 3 18.62 -8.74 1.03
C ASN A 3 19.38 -9.76 0.17
N ASP A 4 18.78 -10.22 -0.92
CA ASP A 4 19.36 -11.19 -1.82
C ASP A 4 20.06 -10.48 -3.01
N PRO A 5 21.40 -10.49 -3.06
CA PRO A 5 22.15 -9.77 -4.08
C PRO A 5 21.78 -10.14 -5.52
N GLN A 6 21.26 -11.36 -5.75
CA GLN A 6 20.89 -11.80 -7.10
C GLN A 6 19.71 -11.01 -7.67
N TYR A 7 18.90 -10.35 -6.80
CA TYR A 7 17.73 -9.57 -7.21
C TYR A 7 17.97 -8.06 -7.19
N GLN A 8 19.16 -7.64 -6.84
CA GLN A 8 19.58 -6.24 -6.90
C GLN A 8 20.17 -5.91 -8.27
N ARG A 9 19.94 -4.69 -8.75
CA ARG A 9 20.55 -4.24 -9.99
C ARG A 9 22.01 -3.88 -9.73
N PRO A 10 22.97 -4.52 -10.41
CA PRO A 10 24.38 -4.19 -10.24
C PRO A 10 24.65 -2.70 -10.45
N GLY A 11 25.38 -2.10 -9.53
CA GLY A 11 25.80 -0.70 -9.60
C GLY A 11 24.73 0.36 -9.29
N ARG A 12 23.46 -0.02 -9.19
CA ARG A 12 22.37 0.91 -8.90
C ARG A 12 21.76 0.72 -7.52
N ASP A 13 21.32 -0.49 -7.22
CA ASP A 13 20.50 -0.77 -6.06
C ASP A 13 21.27 -1.55 -4.98
N CYS A 14 22.50 -1.95 -5.28
CA CYS A 14 23.32 -2.74 -4.39
C CYS A 14 23.65 -1.97 -3.10
N GLY A 15 23.23 -2.50 -1.95
CA GLY A 15 23.42 -1.86 -0.64
C GLY A 15 22.56 -0.63 -0.37
N LYS A 16 21.64 -0.26 -1.25
CA LYS A 16 20.75 0.90 -1.08
C LYS A 16 19.38 0.45 -0.59
N TYR A 17 19.33 -0.10 0.57
CA TYR A 17 18.11 -0.55 1.25
C TYR A 17 18.27 -0.37 2.75
N TYR A 18 17.16 -0.29 3.46
CA TYR A 18 17.17 -0.33 4.92
C TYR A 18 17.31 -1.78 5.41
N SER A 19 18.17 -1.99 6.40
CA SER A 19 18.16 -3.23 7.17
C SER A 19 16.91 -3.31 8.05
N TYR A 20 16.56 -4.48 8.53
CA TYR A 20 15.42 -4.61 9.46
C TYR A 20 15.66 -3.88 10.78
N ASP A 21 16.91 -3.76 11.25
CA ASP A 21 17.25 -2.95 12.42
C ASP A 21 16.97 -1.46 12.18
N GLU A 22 17.37 -0.93 11.04
CA GLU A 22 17.07 0.46 10.66
C GLU A 22 15.58 0.71 10.53
N ILE A 23 14.82 -0.27 9.99
CA ILE A 23 13.35 -0.17 9.91
C ILE A 23 12.74 -0.17 11.32
N ARG A 24 13.20 -1.02 12.23
CA ARG A 24 12.75 -1.04 13.63
C ARG A 24 13.04 0.28 14.35
N GLU A 25 14.23 0.83 14.15
CA GLU A 25 14.61 2.14 14.68
C GLU A 25 13.71 3.27 14.13
N LEU A 26 13.48 3.27 12.81
CA LEU A 26 12.61 4.23 12.15
C LEU A 26 11.16 4.14 12.68
N ILE A 27 10.63 2.94 12.85
CA ILE A 27 9.28 2.73 13.42
C ILE A 27 9.21 3.28 14.86
N SER A 28 10.23 3.02 15.68
CA SER A 28 10.28 3.51 17.06
C SER A 28 10.37 5.03 17.11
N TYR A 29 11.22 5.60 16.30
CA TYR A 29 11.39 7.06 16.17
C TYR A 29 10.09 7.75 15.73
N ALA A 30 9.41 7.18 14.74
CA ALA A 30 8.13 7.70 14.24
C ALA A 30 7.02 7.61 15.31
N LYS A 31 6.95 6.47 16.02
CA LYS A 31 5.96 6.22 17.08
C LYS A 31 6.05 7.23 18.22
N GLU A 32 7.27 7.59 18.66
CA GLU A 32 7.49 8.63 19.67
C GLU A 32 6.98 10.02 19.26
N ARG A 33 6.75 10.22 17.97
CA ARG A 33 6.26 11.47 17.37
C ARG A 33 4.81 11.39 16.89
N GLY A 34 4.11 10.32 17.27
CA GLY A 34 2.72 10.11 16.87
C GLY A 34 2.54 9.74 15.39
N VAL A 35 3.61 9.32 14.71
CA VAL A 35 3.58 8.92 13.30
C VAL A 35 3.58 7.40 13.20
N ILE A 36 2.74 6.86 12.33
CA ILE A 36 2.69 5.43 12.02
C ILE A 36 3.42 5.20 10.69
N ILE A 37 4.45 4.35 10.71
CA ILE A 37 5.08 3.87 9.49
C ILE A 37 4.21 2.77 8.89
N MET A 38 3.85 2.93 7.64
CA MET A 38 3.06 1.97 6.88
C MET A 38 3.91 1.38 5.76
N PRO A 39 4.32 0.11 5.88
CA PRO A 39 5.06 -0.54 4.81
C PRO A 39 4.13 -0.85 3.64
N GLU A 40 4.64 -0.68 2.43
CA GLU A 40 3.94 -1.04 1.21
C GLU A 40 4.74 -2.05 0.39
N ILE A 41 4.05 -3.06 -0.09
CA ILE A 41 4.49 -3.93 -1.18
C ILE A 41 3.46 -3.75 -2.27
N ASP A 42 3.78 -2.92 -3.27
CA ASP A 42 2.86 -2.66 -4.37
C ASP A 42 2.76 -3.88 -5.29
N MET A 43 1.57 -4.47 -5.35
CA MET A 43 1.30 -5.72 -6.04
C MET A 43 -0.13 -5.81 -6.55
N PRO A 44 -0.36 -6.45 -7.71
CA PRO A 44 0.65 -6.95 -8.64
C PRO A 44 1.07 -5.89 -9.67
N GLY A 45 0.54 -4.67 -9.58
CA GLY A 45 0.90 -3.51 -10.39
C GLY A 45 2.32 -3.02 -10.09
N HIS A 46 2.81 -2.05 -10.89
CA HIS A 46 4.10 -1.37 -10.71
C HIS A 46 5.31 -2.31 -10.48
N SER A 47 5.18 -3.58 -10.86
CA SER A 47 6.07 -4.69 -10.50
C SER A 47 7.00 -5.17 -11.63
N ALA A 48 7.32 -4.32 -12.61
CA ALA A 48 8.22 -4.69 -13.71
C ALA A 48 9.57 -5.23 -13.21
N TYR A 49 10.07 -4.71 -12.10
CA TYR A 49 11.28 -5.20 -11.45
C TYR A 49 11.17 -6.67 -11.01
N PHE A 50 10.01 -7.09 -10.54
CA PHE A 50 9.76 -8.46 -10.09
C PHE A 50 9.84 -9.44 -11.28
N LYS A 51 9.14 -9.13 -12.36
CA LYS A 51 9.20 -9.93 -13.59
C LYS A 51 10.61 -10.00 -14.18
N ASN A 52 11.36 -8.90 -14.10
CA ASN A 52 12.74 -8.88 -14.56
C ASN A 52 13.68 -9.74 -13.67
N ALA A 53 13.41 -9.80 -12.37
CA ALA A 53 14.21 -10.58 -11.43
C ALA A 53 13.89 -12.08 -11.48
N PHE A 54 12.60 -12.42 -11.56
CA PHE A 54 12.14 -13.80 -11.39
C PHE A 54 11.70 -14.48 -12.68
N GLY A 55 11.48 -13.73 -13.79
CA GLY A 55 11.02 -14.27 -15.06
C GLY A 55 9.51 -14.51 -15.17
N PHE A 56 8.74 -14.27 -14.13
CA PHE A 56 7.29 -14.42 -14.08
C PHE A 56 6.61 -13.24 -13.32
N SER A 57 5.30 -13.09 -13.50
CA SER A 57 4.56 -12.00 -12.85
C SER A 57 4.15 -12.36 -11.41
N MET A 58 3.84 -11.34 -10.61
CA MET A 58 3.43 -11.52 -9.21
C MET A 58 2.11 -12.29 -9.06
N ASP A 59 1.19 -12.17 -10.01
CA ASP A 59 -0.11 -12.82 -10.03
C ASP A 59 -0.07 -14.27 -10.51
N SER A 60 1.07 -14.75 -11.01
CA SER A 60 1.26 -16.17 -11.33
C SER A 60 1.35 -17.03 -10.05
N GLU A 61 1.15 -18.33 -10.17
CA GLU A 61 1.28 -19.25 -9.03
C GLU A 61 2.70 -19.26 -8.44
N GLU A 62 3.73 -19.13 -9.29
CA GLU A 62 5.12 -18.97 -8.86
C GLU A 62 5.34 -17.64 -8.17
N GLY A 63 4.74 -16.57 -8.70
CA GLY A 63 4.79 -15.24 -8.12
C GLY A 63 4.17 -15.18 -6.73
N LYS A 64 3.00 -15.76 -6.55
CA LYS A 64 2.33 -15.88 -5.25
C LYS A 64 3.19 -16.61 -4.21
N LYS A 65 3.90 -17.68 -4.58
CA LYS A 65 4.84 -18.37 -3.68
C LYS A 65 6.01 -17.49 -3.24
N VAL A 66 6.53 -16.65 -4.14
CA VAL A 66 7.57 -15.68 -3.80
C VAL A 66 7.02 -14.61 -2.88
N LEU A 67 5.86 -14.04 -3.20
CA LEU A 67 5.20 -13.04 -2.35
C LEU A 67 4.93 -13.57 -0.95
N GLU A 68 4.41 -14.80 -0.81
CA GLU A 68 4.18 -15.41 0.50
C GLU A 68 5.46 -15.46 1.33
N LYS A 69 6.57 -15.92 0.73
CA LYS A 69 7.87 -15.98 1.43
C LYS A 69 8.36 -14.61 1.86
N ARG A 70 8.18 -13.58 1.02
CA ARG A 70 8.67 -12.22 1.31
C ARG A 70 7.83 -11.49 2.34
N ILE A 71 6.53 -11.69 2.28
CA ILE A 71 5.63 -11.16 3.31
C ILE A 71 5.87 -11.87 4.65
N ALA A 72 6.10 -13.19 4.63
CA ALA A 72 6.49 -13.95 5.83
C ALA A 72 7.76 -13.38 6.45
N GLU A 73 8.85 -13.27 5.68
CA GLU A 73 10.13 -12.71 6.13
C GLU A 73 9.95 -11.32 6.77
N PHE A 74 9.25 -10.42 6.08
CA PHE A 74 8.99 -9.10 6.61
C PHE A 74 8.19 -9.12 7.91
N CYS A 75 7.16 -9.96 7.99
CA CYS A 75 6.30 -10.05 9.17
C CYS A 75 6.97 -10.71 10.38
N ASP A 76 7.90 -11.63 10.14
CA ASP A 76 8.71 -12.25 11.19
C ASP A 76 9.71 -11.24 11.78
N GLU A 77 10.32 -10.42 10.94
CA GLU A 77 11.28 -9.40 11.36
C GLU A 77 10.61 -8.16 11.97
N ILE A 78 9.47 -7.75 11.46
CA ILE A 78 8.70 -6.59 11.94
C ILE A 78 7.33 -7.09 12.40
N PRO A 79 7.13 -7.39 13.68
CA PRO A 79 5.85 -7.92 14.15
C PRO A 79 4.70 -6.91 14.07
N ALA A 80 3.46 -7.40 13.99
CA ALA A 80 2.25 -6.58 13.90
C ALA A 80 2.08 -5.60 15.09
N SER A 81 2.66 -5.90 16.25
CA SER A 81 2.67 -4.99 17.41
C SER A 81 3.49 -3.72 17.17
N MET A 82 4.48 -3.78 16.29
CA MET A 82 5.27 -2.62 15.87
C MET A 82 4.62 -1.88 14.69
N CYS A 83 4.05 -2.64 13.75
CA CYS A 83 3.48 -2.11 12.53
C CYS A 83 2.21 -2.90 12.16
N PRO A 84 1.01 -2.46 12.58
CA PRO A 84 -0.22 -3.23 12.42
C PRO A 84 -0.76 -3.27 10.98
N TYR A 85 -0.31 -2.39 10.11
CA TYR A 85 -0.78 -2.30 8.74
C TYR A 85 0.23 -2.89 7.74
N LEU A 86 -0.28 -3.36 6.61
CA LEU A 86 0.49 -3.66 5.41
C LEU A 86 -0.29 -3.16 4.20
N HIS A 87 0.30 -2.22 3.47
CA HIS A 87 -0.29 -1.73 2.23
C HIS A 87 0.10 -2.68 1.08
N ILE A 88 -0.90 -3.17 0.36
CA ILE A 88 -0.75 -4.18 -0.69
C ILE A 88 -0.87 -3.60 -2.11
N GLY A 89 -0.82 -2.28 -2.26
CA GLY A 89 -0.90 -1.60 -3.55
C GLY A 89 -2.24 -1.81 -4.24
N SER A 90 -2.24 -2.40 -5.41
CA SER A 90 -3.39 -2.89 -6.21
C SER A 90 -3.98 -1.94 -7.23
N ASP A 91 -3.39 -0.77 -7.44
CA ASP A 91 -3.84 0.19 -8.43
C ASP A 91 -3.25 -0.05 -9.82
N GLU A 92 -3.84 0.63 -10.81
CA GLU A 92 -3.36 0.76 -12.19
C GLU A 92 -2.95 -0.57 -12.87
N VAL A 93 -3.64 -1.67 -12.56
CA VAL A 93 -3.29 -2.99 -13.07
C VAL A 93 -4.53 -3.77 -13.54
N TYR A 94 -4.33 -4.55 -14.60
CA TYR A 94 -5.31 -5.51 -15.12
C TYR A 94 -4.69 -6.90 -15.09
N ILE A 95 -5.36 -7.83 -14.41
CA ILE A 95 -4.96 -9.25 -14.31
C ILE A 95 -6.17 -10.15 -14.55
N SER A 96 -5.92 -11.41 -14.84
CA SER A 96 -6.98 -12.37 -15.20
C SER A 96 -7.90 -12.70 -14.02
N ASP A 97 -7.37 -12.77 -12.81
CA ASP A 97 -8.14 -13.06 -11.60
C ASP A 97 -7.91 -12.01 -10.50
N PRO A 98 -8.52 -10.82 -10.63
CA PRO A 98 -8.33 -9.75 -9.67
C PRO A 98 -8.88 -10.07 -8.28
N LYS A 99 -9.99 -10.82 -8.19
CA LYS A 99 -10.60 -11.19 -6.91
C LYS A 99 -9.76 -12.24 -6.17
N GLY A 100 -9.33 -13.28 -6.88
CA GLY A 100 -8.52 -14.33 -6.28
C GLY A 100 -7.16 -13.82 -5.82
N PHE A 101 -6.53 -12.91 -6.58
CA PHE A 101 -5.29 -12.28 -6.17
C PHE A 101 -5.47 -11.43 -4.91
N MET A 102 -6.49 -10.59 -4.85
CA MET A 102 -6.77 -9.77 -3.66
C MET A 102 -7.09 -10.64 -2.45
N GLN A 103 -7.91 -11.67 -2.60
CA GLN A 103 -8.20 -12.60 -1.52
C GLN A 103 -6.94 -13.32 -1.00
N PHE A 104 -6.01 -13.68 -1.89
CA PHE A 104 -4.72 -14.25 -1.52
C PHE A 104 -3.91 -13.26 -0.66
N THR A 105 -3.73 -12.03 -1.09
CA THR A 105 -2.92 -11.03 -0.39
C THR A 105 -3.55 -10.59 0.92
N GLU A 106 -4.86 -10.42 0.96
CA GLU A 106 -5.64 -10.13 2.18
C GLU A 106 -5.56 -11.26 3.20
N ASN A 107 -5.59 -12.52 2.75
CA ASN A 107 -5.40 -13.69 3.61
C ASN A 107 -3.98 -13.73 4.20
N LEU A 108 -2.96 -13.35 3.44
CA LEU A 108 -1.60 -13.22 3.98
C LEU A 108 -1.53 -12.16 5.07
N CYS A 109 -2.12 -10.99 4.87
CA CYS A 109 -2.19 -9.97 5.91
C CYS A 109 -2.86 -10.51 7.18
N ARG A 110 -4.01 -11.17 7.06
CA ARG A 110 -4.72 -11.79 8.20
C ARG A 110 -3.90 -12.87 8.89
N LYS A 111 -3.22 -13.73 8.13
CA LYS A 111 -2.34 -14.79 8.66
C LYS A 111 -1.26 -14.23 9.61
N TYR A 112 -0.75 -13.04 9.32
CA TYR A 112 0.27 -12.37 10.12
C TYR A 112 -0.29 -11.29 11.07
N GLY A 113 -1.60 -11.28 11.32
CA GLY A 113 -2.24 -10.35 12.25
C GLY A 113 -2.21 -8.89 11.77
N ARG A 114 -2.09 -8.66 10.45
CA ARG A 114 -2.02 -7.34 9.85
C ARG A 114 -3.38 -6.89 9.31
N ILE A 115 -3.60 -5.60 9.34
CA ILE A 115 -4.71 -4.95 8.64
C ILE A 115 -4.20 -4.62 7.23
N ALA A 116 -4.86 -5.18 6.22
CA ALA A 116 -4.55 -4.84 4.84
C ALA A 116 -5.00 -3.42 4.51
N MET A 117 -4.16 -2.69 3.76
CA MET A 117 -4.54 -1.46 3.07
C MET A 117 -4.31 -1.60 1.57
N ALA A 118 -5.12 -0.92 0.77
CA ALA A 118 -5.00 -0.98 -0.69
C ALA A 118 -5.45 0.34 -1.33
N TRP A 119 -4.90 0.66 -2.49
CA TRP A 119 -5.31 1.83 -3.26
C TRP A 119 -6.75 1.73 -3.75
N ASP A 120 -7.46 2.88 -3.75
CA ASP A 120 -8.76 3.04 -4.38
C ASP A 120 -8.78 4.30 -5.27
N PRO A 121 -9.02 4.19 -6.57
CA PRO A 121 -9.35 2.99 -7.33
C PRO A 121 -8.20 1.98 -7.43
N GLY A 122 -8.58 0.70 -7.40
CA GLY A 122 -7.66 -0.44 -7.49
C GLY A 122 -8.41 -1.75 -7.69
N LEU A 123 -7.74 -2.88 -7.47
CA LEU A 123 -8.37 -4.19 -7.54
C LEU A 123 -9.45 -4.34 -6.43
N PRO A 124 -10.48 -5.18 -6.64
CA PRO A 124 -11.58 -5.32 -5.69
C PRO A 124 -11.13 -5.98 -4.39
N SER A 125 -11.31 -5.30 -3.26
CA SER A 125 -10.98 -5.80 -1.92
C SER A 125 -12.22 -6.14 -1.10
N ASP A 126 -12.04 -6.87 0.00
CA ASP A 126 -13.08 -7.09 0.98
C ASP A 126 -13.31 -5.88 1.91
N SER A 127 -14.36 -5.93 2.74
CA SER A 127 -14.74 -4.83 3.63
C SER A 127 -13.79 -4.65 4.83
N SER A 128 -12.91 -5.60 5.11
CA SER A 128 -11.91 -5.50 6.19
C SER A 128 -10.65 -4.75 5.76
N THR A 129 -10.41 -4.63 4.46
CA THR A 129 -9.28 -3.88 3.90
C THR A 129 -9.57 -2.39 3.98
N VAL A 130 -8.64 -1.63 4.55
CA VAL A 130 -8.71 -0.17 4.56
C VAL A 130 -8.36 0.36 3.18
N ARG A 131 -9.22 1.20 2.61
CA ARG A 131 -9.00 1.78 1.28
C ARG A 131 -8.29 3.12 1.40
N GLN A 132 -7.23 3.31 0.63
CA GLN A 132 -6.58 4.60 0.47
C GLN A 132 -7.05 5.24 -0.83
N ILE A 133 -7.85 6.30 -0.69
CA ILE A 133 -8.43 7.00 -1.85
C ILE A 133 -7.38 7.92 -2.44
N TRP A 134 -6.93 7.61 -3.65
CA TRP A 134 -5.92 8.41 -4.35
C TRP A 134 -6.49 9.13 -5.57
N ASN A 135 -7.65 8.68 -6.06
CA ASN A 135 -8.30 9.29 -7.21
C ASN A 135 -9.82 9.08 -7.11
N THR A 136 -10.59 10.12 -7.34
CA THR A 136 -12.06 10.09 -7.33
C THR A 136 -12.67 10.13 -8.75
N ALA A 137 -11.84 10.07 -9.81
CA ALA A 137 -12.31 10.01 -11.18
C ALA A 137 -13.21 8.79 -11.43
N ALA A 138 -14.00 8.83 -12.50
CA ALA A 138 -15.01 7.84 -12.85
C ALA A 138 -14.49 6.41 -12.73
N GLY A 139 -15.08 5.63 -11.84
CA GLY A 139 -14.69 4.25 -11.54
C GLY A 139 -14.02 4.09 -10.17
N SER A 140 -13.74 5.18 -9.45
CA SER A 140 -13.36 5.06 -8.06
C SER A 140 -14.47 4.31 -7.32
N ASN A 141 -14.10 3.24 -6.66
CA ASN A 141 -15.04 2.48 -5.87
C ASN A 141 -15.35 3.16 -4.54
N ALA A 142 -15.80 4.40 -4.58
CA ALA A 142 -16.62 4.92 -3.49
C ALA A 142 -17.72 3.92 -3.09
N ALA A 143 -17.97 2.92 -3.92
CA ALA A 143 -18.75 1.74 -3.62
C ALA A 143 -18.20 0.89 -2.47
N SER A 144 -16.90 0.83 -2.22
CA SER A 144 -16.36 0.12 -1.06
C SER A 144 -16.62 0.90 0.23
N THR A 145 -16.53 2.22 0.19
CA THR A 145 -16.89 3.11 1.31
C THR A 145 -18.39 3.14 1.53
N LYS A 146 -19.21 3.15 0.46
CA LYS A 146 -20.67 3.01 0.53
C LYS A 146 -21.14 1.69 1.14
N LYS A 147 -20.30 0.65 1.11
CA LYS A 147 -20.56 -0.67 1.72
C LYS A 147 -20.07 -0.77 3.17
N GLY A 148 -19.68 0.32 3.80
CA GLY A 148 -19.22 0.34 5.18
C GLY A 148 -17.73 0.04 5.37
N GLY A 149 -16.95 0.00 4.31
CA GLY A 149 -15.49 -0.18 4.39
C GLY A 149 -14.78 1.06 4.93
N ARG A 150 -13.75 0.86 5.76
CA ARG A 150 -12.89 1.95 6.26
C ARG A 150 -11.98 2.50 5.18
N TYR A 151 -11.72 3.79 5.22
CA TYR A 151 -10.85 4.44 4.25
C TYR A 151 -10.04 5.59 4.84
N VAL A 152 -8.97 5.94 4.16
CA VAL A 152 -8.22 7.18 4.33
C VAL A 152 -8.24 7.95 3.01
N ASP A 153 -8.26 9.28 3.11
CA ASP A 153 -8.23 10.16 1.95
C ASP A 153 -6.81 10.67 1.71
N SER A 154 -6.27 10.39 0.53
CA SER A 154 -4.99 10.93 0.06
C SER A 154 -5.12 11.64 -1.30
N PHE A 155 -6.35 11.84 -1.78
CA PHE A 155 -6.61 12.35 -3.13
C PHE A 155 -5.95 13.72 -3.39
N MET A 156 -5.96 14.59 -2.42
CA MET A 156 -5.35 15.92 -2.52
C MET A 156 -3.99 16.02 -1.81
N GLY A 157 -3.53 14.93 -1.19
CA GLY A 157 -2.35 14.90 -0.35
C GLY A 157 -1.00 14.74 -1.06
N TYR A 158 -0.98 14.73 -2.39
CA TYR A 158 0.25 14.61 -3.15
C TYR A 158 1.13 15.85 -3.03
N LEU A 159 2.26 15.74 -2.32
CA LEU A 159 3.18 16.84 -2.06
C LEU A 159 4.16 17.13 -3.21
N ASN A 160 4.13 16.35 -4.27
CA ASN A 160 5.04 16.43 -5.41
C ASN A 160 4.53 17.29 -6.60
N TYR A 161 3.56 18.17 -6.35
CA TYR A 161 3.10 19.10 -7.38
C TYR A 161 4.21 20.10 -7.75
N TYR A 162 4.40 20.27 -9.05
CA TYR A 162 5.40 21.20 -9.60
C TYR A 162 4.93 22.65 -9.62
N ASP A 163 3.61 22.91 -9.53
CA ASP A 163 3.06 24.26 -9.43
C ASP A 163 2.75 24.61 -7.96
N PRO A 164 3.57 25.46 -7.32
CA PRO A 164 3.41 25.78 -5.91
C PRO A 164 2.13 26.57 -5.61
N ILE A 165 1.64 27.38 -6.55
CA ILE A 165 0.42 28.17 -6.35
C ILE A 165 -0.81 27.25 -6.37
N TYR A 166 -0.87 26.38 -7.35
CA TYR A 166 -1.95 25.40 -7.45
C TYR A 166 -1.94 24.44 -6.25
N PHE A 167 -0.77 23.98 -5.86
CA PHE A 167 -0.59 23.13 -4.67
C PHE A 167 -1.05 23.83 -3.40
N THR A 168 -0.62 25.06 -3.16
CA THR A 168 -1.01 25.83 -1.97
C THR A 168 -2.52 26.02 -1.91
N ASN A 169 -3.16 26.38 -3.04
CA ASN A 169 -4.61 26.51 -3.09
C ASN A 169 -5.32 25.18 -2.78
N LYS A 170 -4.85 24.08 -3.35
CA LYS A 170 -5.43 22.76 -3.09
C LYS A 170 -5.33 22.38 -1.63
N VAL A 171 -4.16 22.50 -1.02
CA VAL A 171 -3.96 22.15 0.39
C VAL A 171 -4.79 23.04 1.31
N TYR A 172 -4.83 24.35 1.03
CA TYR A 172 -5.60 25.31 1.83
C TYR A 172 -7.11 25.09 1.75
N MET A 173 -7.61 24.72 0.58
CA MET A 173 -9.06 24.52 0.35
C MET A 173 -9.49 23.08 0.60
N HIS A 174 -8.55 22.16 0.82
CA HIS A 174 -8.87 20.75 1.04
C HIS A 174 -9.43 20.50 2.43
N THR A 175 -10.56 19.83 2.45
CA THR A 175 -11.10 19.23 3.69
C THR A 175 -11.05 17.72 3.54
N ALA A 176 -10.16 17.09 4.28
CA ALA A 176 -9.96 15.65 4.19
C ALA A 176 -11.29 14.89 4.39
N CYS A 177 -11.55 13.92 3.53
CA CYS A 177 -12.71 13.01 3.58
C CYS A 177 -14.08 13.67 3.40
N ALA A 178 -14.16 14.94 3.02
CA ALA A 178 -15.42 15.67 2.94
C ALA A 178 -15.87 16.02 1.52
N GLN A 179 -14.94 16.26 0.61
CA GLN A 179 -15.26 16.76 -0.73
C GLN A 179 -15.53 15.65 -1.74
N GLU A 180 -14.76 14.58 -1.66
CA GLU A 180 -14.76 13.49 -2.64
C GLU A 180 -15.68 12.34 -2.23
N ILE A 181 -15.95 12.18 -0.94
CA ILE A 181 -16.74 11.09 -0.39
C ILE A 181 -17.80 11.65 0.54
N PRO A 182 -19.08 11.64 0.13
CA PRO A 182 -20.17 12.24 0.92
C PRO A 182 -20.41 11.58 2.28
N ASP A 183 -20.13 10.26 2.39
CA ASP A 183 -20.27 9.51 3.64
C ASP A 183 -18.92 9.38 4.34
N THR A 184 -18.71 10.17 5.37
CA THR A 184 -17.48 10.19 6.16
C THR A 184 -17.53 9.28 7.41
N THR A 185 -18.59 8.51 7.60
CA THR A 185 -18.79 7.66 8.79
C THR A 185 -17.64 6.67 9.00
N ASN A 186 -17.05 6.18 7.93
CA ASN A 186 -15.96 5.20 7.94
C ASN A 186 -14.58 5.81 7.61
N ALA A 187 -14.48 7.13 7.57
CA ALA A 187 -13.23 7.82 7.32
C ALA A 187 -12.31 7.72 8.54
N LEU A 188 -11.06 7.30 8.33
CA LEU A 188 -10.03 7.25 9.36
C LEU A 188 -9.17 8.53 9.39
N GLY A 189 -9.25 9.36 8.37
CA GLY A 189 -8.49 10.60 8.22
C GLY A 189 -7.95 10.80 6.82
N GLY A 190 -7.02 11.75 6.69
CA GLY A 190 -6.29 12.03 5.45
C GLY A 190 -4.82 11.67 5.57
N ILE A 191 -4.17 11.47 4.42
CA ILE A 191 -2.72 11.26 4.30
C ILE A 191 -2.16 12.35 3.37
N LEU A 192 -1.02 12.92 3.75
CA LEU A 192 -0.22 13.84 2.95
C LEU A 192 1.03 13.15 2.44
#